data_98a89f3da7251288b8a747072a21e7f6
#
_entry.id   98a89f3da7251288b8a747072a21e7f6
#
_cell.length_a   1.000
_cell.length_b   1.000
_cell.length_c   1.000
_cell.angle_alpha   90.00
_cell.angle_beta   90.00
_cell.angle_gamma   90.00
#
_symmetry.space_group_name_H-M   'P 1'
#
loop_
_entity.id
_entity.type
_entity.pdbx_description
1 polymer ?
#
loop_
_entity_poly.entity_id
_entity_poly.type
_entity_poly.pdbx_seq_one_letter_code
_entity_poly.pdbx_strand_id
1 'polypeptide(L)'
;MKIDARGKQCPLPVIEAKNALKDAPEGEIMEILVDNEIAVQNLLKMADHKGLTSSSTKTGEREYLVKIVAGASGEEALKKLEEETSLEPEKKDERRRGMVAVISADHMGEGDPVLGHLLLKGFLYALTQQEELPQTVLFYNGGAFLTTEGSESLEDLRFLEGSGVEILTCGTCLNHYGLADKLAVGQVTNMYEIAERMTHASLIVKP
;
A
#
# COMPACT_ATOMS: atom_id res chain seq x y z
N MET A 1 -22.88 -11.56 -5.07
CA MET A 1 -22.35 -12.42 -3.96
C MET A 1 -22.13 -11.57 -2.72
N LYS A 2 -22.32 -12.13 -1.48
CA LYS A 2 -22.09 -11.37 -0.22
C LYS A 2 -21.06 -12.07 0.66
N ILE A 3 -20.13 -11.29 1.24
CA ILE A 3 -19.09 -11.73 2.16
C ILE A 3 -19.20 -10.89 3.45
N ASP A 4 -19.29 -11.55 4.60
CA ASP A 4 -19.17 -10.89 5.90
C ASP A 4 -17.74 -11.08 6.43
N ALA A 5 -16.98 -10.01 6.40
CA ALA A 5 -15.59 -9.96 6.85
C ALA A 5 -15.39 -9.08 8.11
N ARG A 6 -16.50 -8.76 8.82
CA ARG A 6 -16.44 -8.03 10.09
C ARG A 6 -15.73 -8.87 11.15
N GLY A 7 -14.94 -8.23 12.01
CA GLY A 7 -14.13 -8.90 13.03
C GLY A 7 -12.91 -9.66 12.50
N LYS A 8 -12.70 -9.70 11.18
CA LYS A 8 -11.54 -10.37 10.59
C LYS A 8 -10.37 -9.41 10.47
N GLN A 9 -9.21 -9.87 10.90
CA GLN A 9 -7.97 -9.09 10.82
C GLN A 9 -7.35 -9.18 9.41
N CYS A 10 -6.61 -8.12 9.02
CA CYS A 10 -5.77 -8.15 7.83
C CYS A 10 -4.81 -9.37 7.88
N PRO A 11 -4.67 -10.11 6.75
CA PRO A 11 -5.16 -9.83 5.40
C PRO A 11 -6.47 -10.57 5.02
N LEU A 12 -7.17 -11.20 5.97
CA LEU A 12 -8.29 -12.11 5.69
C LEU A 12 -9.38 -11.52 4.79
N PRO A 13 -9.90 -10.27 5.01
CA PRO A 13 -10.93 -9.69 4.14
C PRO A 13 -10.49 -9.61 2.67
N VAL A 14 -9.23 -9.26 2.43
CA VAL A 14 -8.67 -9.13 1.07
C VAL A 14 -8.50 -10.51 0.41
N ILE A 15 -8.06 -11.53 1.16
CA ILE A 15 -7.89 -12.88 0.65
C ILE A 15 -9.25 -13.50 0.28
N GLU A 16 -10.26 -13.34 1.13
CA GLU A 16 -11.60 -13.85 0.87
C GLU A 16 -12.22 -13.19 -0.37
N ALA A 17 -12.11 -11.86 -0.47
CA ALA A 17 -12.55 -11.13 -1.65
C ALA A 17 -11.85 -11.61 -2.93
N LYS A 18 -10.52 -11.80 -2.88
CA LYS A 18 -9.74 -12.29 -4.01
C LYS A 18 -10.15 -13.70 -4.43
N ASN A 19 -10.37 -14.61 -3.47
CA ASN A 19 -10.79 -15.98 -3.78
C ASN A 19 -12.18 -16.00 -4.39
N ALA A 20 -13.11 -15.24 -3.84
CA ALA A 20 -14.47 -15.13 -4.38
C ALA A 20 -14.51 -14.50 -5.78
N LEU A 21 -13.63 -13.51 -6.06
CA LEU A 21 -13.50 -12.91 -7.39
C LEU A 21 -12.99 -13.87 -8.47
N LYS A 22 -12.23 -14.93 -8.09
CA LYS A 22 -11.77 -15.94 -9.05
C LYS A 22 -12.89 -16.79 -9.64
N ASP A 23 -13.91 -17.04 -8.82
CA ASP A 23 -15.03 -17.92 -9.16
C ASP A 23 -16.28 -17.15 -9.58
N ALA A 24 -16.24 -15.81 -9.49
CA ALA A 24 -17.37 -14.94 -9.83
C ALA A 24 -17.52 -14.77 -11.35
N PRO A 25 -18.75 -14.89 -11.91
CA PRO A 25 -19.02 -14.55 -13.28
C PRO A 25 -18.69 -13.09 -13.59
N GLU A 26 -18.33 -12.82 -14.84
CA GLU A 26 -18.08 -11.46 -15.31
C GLU A 26 -19.31 -10.55 -15.11
N GLY A 27 -19.11 -9.37 -14.53
CA GLY A 27 -20.17 -8.41 -14.20
C GLY A 27 -20.90 -8.68 -12.89
N GLU A 28 -20.58 -9.76 -12.15
CA GLU A 28 -21.20 -10.00 -10.85
C GLU A 28 -20.70 -8.96 -9.82
N ILE A 29 -21.66 -8.43 -9.03
CA ILE A 29 -21.34 -7.50 -7.94
C ILE A 29 -21.10 -8.29 -6.66
N MET A 30 -19.89 -8.13 -6.12
CA MET A 30 -19.51 -8.66 -4.82
C MET A 30 -19.69 -7.60 -3.74
N GLU A 31 -20.48 -7.90 -2.73
CA GLU A 31 -20.72 -7.04 -1.56
C GLU A 31 -19.97 -7.58 -0.36
N ILE A 32 -19.06 -6.78 0.21
CA ILE A 32 -18.20 -7.16 1.31
C ILE A 32 -18.46 -6.22 2.49
N LEU A 33 -18.89 -6.79 3.62
CA LEU A 33 -19.09 -6.07 4.87
C LEU A 33 -17.81 -6.11 5.70
N VAL A 34 -17.35 -4.95 6.15
CA VAL A 34 -16.19 -4.79 7.04
C VAL A 34 -16.51 -3.80 8.16
N ASP A 35 -15.73 -3.80 9.25
CA ASP A 35 -15.97 -3.03 10.47
C ASP A 35 -14.93 -1.94 10.72
N ASN A 36 -14.01 -1.71 9.78
CA ASN A 36 -12.97 -0.69 9.91
C ASN A 36 -12.56 -0.10 8.55
N GLU A 37 -12.11 1.16 8.57
CA GLU A 37 -11.75 1.92 7.36
C GLU A 37 -10.52 1.36 6.65
N ILE A 38 -9.60 0.73 7.37
CA ILE A 38 -8.40 0.14 6.78
C ILE A 38 -8.76 -1.07 5.92
N ALA A 39 -9.71 -1.90 6.37
CA ALA A 39 -10.22 -2.99 5.55
C ALA A 39 -10.90 -2.48 4.28
N VAL A 40 -11.63 -1.35 4.35
CA VAL A 40 -12.21 -0.67 3.18
C VAL A 40 -11.12 -0.26 2.20
N GLN A 41 -10.12 0.49 2.66
CA GLN A 41 -9.01 0.97 1.82
C GLN A 41 -8.26 -0.19 1.17
N ASN A 42 -8.01 -1.27 1.91
CA ASN A 42 -7.31 -2.45 1.40
C ASN A 42 -8.10 -3.18 0.30
N LEU A 43 -9.42 -3.26 0.44
CA LEU A 43 -10.30 -3.85 -0.58
C LEU A 43 -10.38 -2.99 -1.84
N LEU A 44 -10.51 -1.67 -1.69
CA LEU A 44 -10.52 -0.72 -2.81
C LEU A 44 -9.20 -0.76 -3.59
N LYS A 45 -8.05 -0.74 -2.89
CA LYS A 45 -6.73 -0.88 -3.51
C LYS A 45 -6.57 -2.21 -4.24
N MET A 46 -7.01 -3.33 -3.65
CA MET A 46 -6.95 -4.63 -4.31
C MET A 46 -7.78 -4.65 -5.58
N ALA A 47 -8.97 -4.02 -5.58
CA ALA A 47 -9.81 -3.89 -6.76
C ALA A 47 -9.13 -3.02 -7.83
N ASP A 48 -8.55 -1.88 -7.45
CA ASP A 48 -7.84 -0.97 -8.34
C ASP A 48 -6.64 -1.64 -9.02
N HIS A 49 -5.79 -2.33 -8.25
CA HIS A 49 -4.67 -3.12 -8.80
C HIS A 49 -5.08 -4.22 -9.78
N LYS A 50 -6.33 -4.67 -9.72
CA LYS A 50 -6.89 -5.65 -10.65
C LYS A 50 -7.68 -5.02 -11.80
N GLY A 51 -7.73 -3.69 -11.87
CA GLY A 51 -8.52 -2.96 -12.85
C GLY A 51 -10.02 -3.16 -12.69
N LEU A 52 -10.50 -3.49 -11.47
CA LEU A 52 -11.91 -3.75 -11.19
C LEU A 52 -12.61 -2.49 -10.68
N THR A 53 -13.83 -2.27 -11.14
CA THR A 53 -14.67 -1.19 -10.60
C THR A 53 -15.08 -1.49 -9.17
N SER A 54 -14.86 -0.54 -8.27
CA SER A 54 -15.20 -0.68 -6.86
C SER A 54 -15.78 0.59 -6.26
N SER A 55 -16.55 0.45 -5.20
CA SER A 55 -17.10 1.55 -4.41
C SER A 55 -17.26 1.14 -2.96
N SER A 56 -17.28 2.12 -2.05
CA SER A 56 -17.54 1.88 -0.64
C SER A 56 -18.59 2.82 -0.09
N THR A 57 -19.39 2.36 0.87
CA THR A 57 -20.42 3.12 1.54
C THR A 57 -20.37 2.82 3.04
N LYS A 58 -20.37 3.84 3.88
CA LYS A 58 -20.52 3.69 5.33
C LYS A 58 -21.99 3.41 5.66
N THR A 59 -22.29 2.26 6.26
CA THR A 59 -23.65 1.80 6.56
C THR A 59 -24.01 1.91 8.04
N GLY A 60 -23.01 2.12 8.91
CA GLY A 60 -23.19 2.28 10.36
C GLY A 60 -22.01 2.97 11.00
N GLU A 61 -22.01 3.07 12.33
CA GLU A 61 -20.94 3.76 13.08
C GLU A 61 -19.56 3.08 12.86
N ARG A 62 -19.54 1.75 12.81
CA ARG A 62 -18.38 0.90 12.51
C ARG A 62 -18.74 -0.19 11.50
N GLU A 63 -19.52 0.15 10.49
CA GLU A 63 -19.91 -0.78 9.43
C GLU A 63 -19.78 -0.11 8.06
N TYR A 64 -19.14 -0.82 7.15
CA TYR A 64 -18.86 -0.38 5.80
C TYR A 64 -19.20 -1.49 4.83
N LEU A 65 -19.83 -1.11 3.73
CA LEU A 65 -20.11 -1.98 2.59
C LEU A 65 -19.19 -1.62 1.43
N VAL A 66 -18.32 -2.54 1.04
CA VAL A 66 -17.51 -2.41 -0.17
C VAL A 66 -18.15 -3.25 -1.28
N LYS A 67 -18.30 -2.66 -2.46
CA LYS A 67 -18.80 -3.33 -3.67
C LYS A 67 -17.69 -3.41 -4.69
N ILE A 68 -17.47 -4.58 -5.25
CA ILE A 68 -16.48 -4.82 -6.31
C ILE A 68 -17.19 -5.57 -7.44
N VAL A 69 -17.02 -5.09 -8.67
CA VAL A 69 -17.59 -5.74 -9.87
C VAL A 69 -16.55 -6.70 -10.45
N ALA A 70 -16.91 -7.97 -10.61
CA ALA A 70 -16.06 -8.98 -11.23
C ALA A 70 -16.00 -8.78 -12.74
N GLY A 71 -14.81 -8.92 -13.36
CA GLY A 71 -14.60 -8.89 -14.80
C GLY A 71 -14.12 -7.57 -15.39
N ALA A 72 -13.71 -7.62 -16.65
CA ALA A 72 -12.94 -6.60 -17.36
C ALA A 72 -13.72 -5.34 -17.79
N SER A 73 -14.87 -5.01 -17.21
CA SER A 73 -15.66 -3.84 -17.60
C SER A 73 -15.04 -2.48 -17.25
N GLY A 74 -13.87 -2.46 -16.57
CA GLY A 74 -13.12 -1.24 -16.25
C GLY A 74 -12.22 -0.73 -17.39
N GLU A 75 -11.73 -1.58 -18.28
CA GLU A 75 -10.80 -1.17 -19.33
C GLU A 75 -11.43 -0.29 -20.42
N GLU A 76 -12.69 -0.52 -20.80
CA GLU A 76 -13.36 0.33 -21.80
C GLU A 76 -13.78 1.71 -21.23
N ALA A 77 -14.13 1.76 -19.94
CA ALA A 77 -14.46 3.03 -19.28
C ALA A 77 -13.19 3.86 -18.96
N LEU A 78 -12.08 3.22 -18.61
CA LEU A 78 -10.78 3.87 -18.40
C LEU A 78 -10.18 4.40 -19.70
N LYS A 79 -10.27 3.67 -20.82
CA LYS A 79 -9.80 4.15 -22.12
C LYS A 79 -10.50 5.44 -22.58
N LYS A 80 -11.78 5.62 -22.28
CA LYS A 80 -12.51 6.85 -22.60
C LYS A 80 -12.12 8.04 -21.73
N LEU A 81 -11.63 7.82 -20.50
CA LEU A 81 -11.13 8.87 -19.62
C LEU A 81 -9.66 9.24 -19.92
N GLU A 82 -8.85 8.28 -20.42
CA GLU A 82 -7.45 8.52 -20.81
C GLU A 82 -7.30 9.27 -22.13
N GLU A 83 -8.28 9.18 -23.04
CA GLU A 83 -8.27 9.94 -24.30
C GLU A 83 -8.55 11.43 -24.13
N GLU A 84 -9.11 11.89 -23.01
CA GLU A 84 -9.35 13.31 -22.74
C GLU A 84 -8.25 14.02 -21.93
N THR A 85 -7.23 13.32 -21.45
CA THR A 85 -6.15 13.91 -20.65
C THR A 85 -4.77 13.54 -21.18
N SER A 86 -4.50 13.86 -22.42
CA SER A 86 -3.14 13.80 -22.96
C SER A 86 -2.47 15.16 -22.83
N LEU A 87 -1.32 15.18 -22.19
CA LEU A 87 -0.11 15.99 -22.36
C LEU A 87 0.49 16.45 -21.03
N GLU A 88 1.15 15.53 -20.34
CA GLU A 88 2.31 15.91 -19.55
C GLU A 88 3.56 15.19 -20.11
N PRO A 89 4.73 15.85 -20.12
CA PRO A 89 5.95 15.25 -20.67
C PRO A 89 6.35 14.06 -19.81
N GLU A 90 6.63 12.92 -20.46
CA GLU A 90 7.16 11.72 -19.80
C GLU A 90 8.38 12.11 -18.95
N LYS A 91 8.21 12.16 -17.63
CA LYS A 91 9.34 12.17 -16.70
C LYS A 91 10.04 10.83 -16.88
N LYS A 92 11.34 10.89 -17.20
CA LYS A 92 12.19 9.72 -17.29
C LYS A 92 12.03 8.93 -15.98
N ASP A 93 11.55 7.70 -16.07
CA ASP A 93 11.37 6.83 -14.90
C ASP A 93 12.76 6.42 -14.38
N GLU A 94 13.23 7.08 -13.34
CA GLU A 94 14.54 6.84 -12.70
C GLU A 94 14.49 5.67 -11.71
N ARG A 95 13.34 4.99 -11.58
CA ARG A 95 13.19 3.86 -10.66
C ARG A 95 13.71 2.56 -11.27
N ARG A 96 14.44 1.80 -10.47
CA ARG A 96 14.83 0.44 -10.84
C ARG A 96 13.63 -0.49 -10.74
N ARG A 97 13.16 -0.96 -11.88
CA ARG A 97 12.02 -1.88 -11.94
C ARG A 97 12.27 -3.14 -11.15
N GLY A 98 11.33 -3.48 -10.26
CA GLY A 98 11.39 -4.65 -9.41
C GLY A 98 12.33 -4.54 -8.19
N MET A 99 12.94 -3.37 -7.92
CA MET A 99 13.66 -3.16 -6.66
C MET A 99 12.68 -2.73 -5.56
N VAL A 100 12.66 -3.48 -4.47
CA VAL A 100 11.83 -3.21 -3.29
C VAL A 100 12.73 -3.03 -2.08
N ALA A 101 12.64 -1.88 -1.42
CA ALA A 101 13.26 -1.67 -0.11
C ALA A 101 12.27 -2.02 1.01
N VAL A 102 12.72 -2.72 2.04
CA VAL A 102 11.87 -3.22 3.14
C VAL A 102 12.38 -2.71 4.48
N ILE A 103 11.59 -1.89 5.14
CA ILE A 103 11.91 -1.30 6.43
C ILE A 103 11.00 -1.90 7.51
N SER A 104 11.55 -2.81 8.29
CA SER A 104 10.80 -3.57 9.30
C SER A 104 10.98 -3.08 10.74
N ALA A 105 11.91 -2.16 10.97
CA ALA A 105 12.22 -1.57 12.26
C ALA A 105 12.42 -0.06 12.12
N ASP A 106 12.45 0.66 13.22
CA ASP A 106 12.82 2.08 13.28
C ASP A 106 14.34 2.29 13.44
N HIS A 107 15.11 1.22 13.44
CA HIS A 107 16.57 1.18 13.59
C HIS A 107 17.18 0.12 12.67
N MET A 108 18.48 0.22 12.43
CA MET A 108 19.27 -0.71 11.62
C MET A 108 20.26 -1.48 12.51
N GLY A 109 20.21 -2.82 12.42
CA GLY A 109 21.06 -3.72 13.22
C GLY A 109 20.55 -3.97 14.63
N GLU A 110 21.21 -4.91 15.35
CA GLU A 110 20.81 -5.43 16.67
C GLU A 110 21.70 -4.86 17.82
N GLY A 111 22.49 -3.83 17.54
CA GLY A 111 23.45 -3.26 18.47
C GLY A 111 22.87 -2.13 19.33
N ASP A 112 23.63 -1.05 19.47
CA ASP A 112 23.20 0.14 20.19
C ASP A 112 21.99 0.81 19.53
N PRO A 113 20.88 1.04 20.26
CA PRO A 113 19.65 1.61 19.67
C PRO A 113 19.83 3.02 19.11
N VAL A 114 20.64 3.87 19.74
CA VAL A 114 20.89 5.25 19.29
C VAL A 114 21.65 5.23 17.96
N LEU A 115 22.67 4.38 17.88
CA LEU A 115 23.40 4.15 16.64
C LEU A 115 22.50 3.56 15.56
N GLY A 116 21.64 2.59 15.92
CA GLY A 116 20.73 1.95 14.99
C GLY A 116 19.75 2.93 14.33
N HIS A 117 19.17 3.86 15.10
CA HIS A 117 18.30 4.92 14.55
C HIS A 117 19.10 5.87 13.62
N LEU A 118 20.30 6.28 14.02
CA LEU A 118 21.14 7.12 13.18
C LEU A 118 21.51 6.44 11.86
N LEU A 119 21.84 5.15 11.91
CA LEU A 119 22.18 4.35 10.72
C LEU A 119 20.99 4.23 9.77
N LEU A 120 19.77 3.97 10.28
CA LEU A 120 18.59 3.86 9.44
C LEU A 120 18.22 5.19 8.79
N LYS A 121 18.30 6.30 9.53
CA LYS A 121 18.12 7.64 8.95
C LYS A 121 19.13 7.90 7.83
N GLY A 122 20.41 7.60 8.08
CA GLY A 122 21.47 7.70 7.06
C GLY A 122 21.23 6.80 5.84
N PHE A 123 20.70 5.59 6.06
CA PHE A 123 20.32 4.67 4.97
C PHE A 123 19.20 5.25 4.10
N LEU A 124 18.13 5.78 4.69
CA LEU A 124 17.02 6.39 3.95
C LEU A 124 17.49 7.60 3.14
N TYR A 125 18.32 8.47 3.76
CA TYR A 125 18.94 9.56 3.02
C TYR A 125 19.82 9.05 1.87
N ALA A 126 20.71 8.07 2.12
CA ALA A 126 21.57 7.51 1.08
C ALA A 126 20.76 6.86 -0.06
N LEU A 127 19.58 6.32 0.25
CA LEU A 127 18.67 5.75 -0.76
C LEU A 127 18.15 6.83 -1.73
N THR A 128 17.93 8.07 -1.24
CA THR A 128 17.52 9.20 -2.09
C THR A 128 18.64 9.66 -3.06
N GLN A 129 19.88 9.30 -2.77
CA GLN A 129 21.05 9.71 -3.55
C GLN A 129 21.54 8.64 -4.55
N GLN A 130 20.81 7.53 -4.67
CA GLN A 130 21.16 6.49 -5.66
C GLN A 130 20.78 6.91 -7.06
N GLU A 131 21.53 6.44 -8.06
CA GLU A 131 21.22 6.68 -9.48
C GLU A 131 19.89 6.04 -9.90
N GLU A 132 19.58 4.87 -9.31
CA GLU A 132 18.33 4.16 -9.50
C GLU A 132 17.59 4.03 -8.17
N LEU A 133 16.45 4.68 -8.05
CA LEU A 133 15.61 4.60 -6.87
C LEU A 133 14.82 3.28 -6.81
N PRO A 134 14.40 2.79 -5.64
CA PRO A 134 13.52 1.65 -5.56
C PRO A 134 12.17 1.94 -6.21
N GLN A 135 11.53 0.92 -6.74
CA GLN A 135 10.15 1.04 -7.21
C GLN A 135 9.18 1.24 -6.04
N THR A 136 9.43 0.53 -4.94
CA THR A 136 8.56 0.54 -3.76
C THR A 136 9.41 0.49 -2.49
N VAL A 137 9.00 1.23 -1.46
CA VAL A 137 9.51 1.08 -0.09
C VAL A 137 8.37 0.62 0.82
N LEU A 138 8.57 -0.54 1.46
CA LEU A 138 7.59 -1.17 2.35
C LEU A 138 7.95 -0.92 3.81
N PHE A 139 6.98 -0.45 4.59
CA PHE A 139 7.13 -0.22 6.02
C PHE A 139 6.18 -1.10 6.81
N TYR A 140 6.71 -1.89 7.74
CA TYR A 140 5.90 -2.66 8.68
C TYR A 140 6.58 -2.79 10.04
N ASN A 141 5.87 -3.29 11.05
CA ASN A 141 6.32 -3.36 12.44
C ASN A 141 6.86 -1.98 12.89
N GLY A 142 8.01 -1.90 13.55
CA GLY A 142 8.64 -0.65 13.98
C GLY A 142 8.93 0.34 12.85
N GLY A 143 9.10 -0.12 11.61
CA GLY A 143 9.26 0.75 10.44
C GLY A 143 8.08 1.70 10.21
N ALA A 144 6.86 1.38 10.69
CA ALA A 144 5.69 2.24 10.57
C ALA A 144 5.87 3.62 11.23
N PHE A 145 6.70 3.73 12.26
CA PHE A 145 7.00 5.02 12.92
C PHE A 145 7.68 6.02 11.96
N LEU A 146 8.42 5.53 10.96
CA LEU A 146 9.18 6.40 10.06
C LEU A 146 8.31 7.15 9.04
N THR A 147 7.09 6.65 8.79
CA THR A 147 6.15 7.26 7.84
C THR A 147 5.11 8.16 8.50
N THR A 148 5.20 8.34 9.82
CA THR A 148 4.21 9.07 10.62
C THR A 148 4.74 10.41 11.10
N GLU A 149 3.83 11.28 11.56
CA GLU A 149 4.14 12.58 12.13
C GLU A 149 5.22 12.49 13.22
N GLY A 150 6.16 13.41 13.18
CA GLY A 150 7.30 13.47 14.12
C GLY A 150 8.52 12.65 13.70
N SER A 151 8.44 11.86 12.63
CA SER A 151 9.62 11.16 12.11
C SER A 151 10.61 12.12 11.46
N GLU A 152 11.89 11.95 11.78
CA GLU A 152 12.98 12.72 11.18
C GLU A 152 13.28 12.31 9.72
N SER A 153 12.71 11.20 9.24
CA SER A 153 12.90 10.68 7.88
C SER A 153 11.84 11.15 6.89
N LEU A 154 10.86 11.96 7.33
CA LEU A 154 9.75 12.37 6.45
C LEU A 154 10.19 13.16 5.23
N GLU A 155 11.22 13.98 5.34
CA GLU A 155 11.73 14.78 4.23
C GLU A 155 12.30 13.88 3.13
N ASP A 156 13.12 12.89 3.51
CA ASP A 156 13.70 11.92 2.59
C ASP A 156 12.63 11.04 1.94
N LEU A 157 11.63 10.61 2.71
CA LEU A 157 10.53 9.79 2.20
C LEU A 157 9.62 10.56 1.24
N ARG A 158 9.35 11.83 1.52
CA ARG A 158 8.60 12.72 0.59
C ARG A 158 9.38 12.97 -0.70
N PHE A 159 10.70 13.09 -0.62
CA PHE A 159 11.54 13.17 -1.82
C PHE A 159 11.40 11.91 -2.68
N LEU A 160 11.50 10.72 -2.07
CA LEU A 160 11.31 9.44 -2.77
C LEU A 160 9.90 9.37 -3.41
N GLU A 161 8.85 9.70 -2.64
CA GLU A 161 7.47 9.73 -3.14
C GLU A 161 7.32 10.72 -4.31
N GLY A 162 7.85 11.93 -4.19
CA GLY A 162 7.86 12.94 -5.25
C GLY A 162 8.63 12.52 -6.51
N SER A 163 9.59 11.60 -6.35
CA SER A 163 10.33 10.96 -7.45
C SER A 163 9.60 9.73 -8.03
N GLY A 164 8.38 9.46 -7.57
CA GLY A 164 7.53 8.37 -8.07
C GLY A 164 7.70 7.03 -7.36
N VAL A 165 8.51 6.96 -6.29
CA VAL A 165 8.64 5.74 -5.48
C VAL A 165 7.36 5.51 -4.69
N GLU A 166 6.81 4.30 -4.73
CA GLU A 166 5.68 3.92 -3.89
C GLU A 166 6.12 3.78 -2.43
N ILE A 167 5.52 4.54 -1.52
CA ILE A 167 5.74 4.42 -0.08
C ILE A 167 4.52 3.73 0.53
N LEU A 168 4.69 2.51 1.04
CA LEU A 168 3.58 1.68 1.54
C LEU A 168 3.80 1.29 3.00
N THR A 169 2.84 1.62 3.87
CA THR A 169 2.90 1.32 5.31
C THR A 169 1.80 0.35 5.72
N CYS A 170 2.17 -0.69 6.45
CA CYS A 170 1.25 -1.73 6.92
C CYS A 170 0.16 -1.15 7.85
N GLY A 171 -1.11 -1.24 7.43
CA GLY A 171 -2.25 -0.73 8.21
C GLY A 171 -2.42 -1.45 9.55
N THR A 172 -2.14 -2.76 9.62
CA THR A 172 -2.16 -3.50 10.90
C THR A 172 -1.16 -2.90 11.90
N CYS A 173 0.03 -2.50 11.43
CA CYS A 173 1.05 -1.90 12.28
C CYS A 173 0.65 -0.49 12.72
N LEU A 174 0.13 0.32 11.81
CA LEU A 174 -0.40 1.65 12.14
C LEU A 174 -1.48 1.56 13.23
N ASN A 175 -2.41 0.62 13.10
CA ASN A 175 -3.44 0.39 14.11
C ASN A 175 -2.87 -0.07 15.45
N HIS A 176 -1.96 -1.05 15.42
CA HIS A 176 -1.36 -1.61 16.62
C HIS A 176 -0.65 -0.54 17.47
N TYR A 177 0.06 0.37 16.80
CA TYR A 177 0.81 1.45 17.46
C TYR A 177 -0.01 2.75 17.65
N GLY A 178 -1.29 2.78 17.27
CA GLY A 178 -2.13 3.98 17.38
C GLY A 178 -1.68 5.13 16.47
N LEU A 179 -1.17 4.80 15.28
CA LEU A 179 -0.59 5.73 14.31
C LEU A 179 -1.45 5.94 13.06
N ALA A 180 -2.66 5.35 12.99
CA ALA A 180 -3.49 5.38 11.80
C ALA A 180 -3.80 6.81 11.32
N ASP A 181 -4.10 7.72 12.24
CA ASP A 181 -4.41 9.13 11.95
C ASP A 181 -3.15 10.01 11.80
N LYS A 182 -1.96 9.44 11.95
CA LYS A 182 -0.68 10.16 11.93
C LYS A 182 0.17 9.85 10.69
N LEU A 183 -0.33 9.06 9.76
CA LEU A 183 0.41 8.80 8.52
C LEU A 183 0.66 10.11 7.78
N ALA A 184 1.93 10.45 7.53
CA ALA A 184 2.37 11.73 7.00
C ALA A 184 2.99 11.63 5.59
N VAL A 185 3.29 10.40 5.12
CA VAL A 185 3.85 10.13 3.79
C VAL A 185 3.44 8.74 3.35
N GLY A 186 3.20 8.59 2.05
CA GLY A 186 2.83 7.32 1.44
C GLY A 186 1.38 6.92 1.69
N GLN A 187 1.13 5.64 1.54
CA GLN A 187 -0.21 5.07 1.59
C GLN A 187 -0.24 3.86 2.53
N VAL A 188 -1.45 3.58 3.06
CA VAL A 188 -1.70 2.38 3.85
C VAL A 188 -1.76 1.16 2.93
N THR A 189 -1.10 0.08 3.34
CA THR A 189 -1.16 -1.21 2.66
C THR A 189 -1.49 -2.36 3.64
N ASN A 190 -1.56 -3.57 3.13
CA ASN A 190 -1.86 -4.78 3.88
C ASN A 190 -0.79 -5.85 3.67
N MET A 191 -0.81 -6.91 4.51
CA MET A 191 0.18 -7.98 4.45
C MET A 191 0.11 -8.78 3.14
N TYR A 192 -1.05 -8.86 2.52
CA TYR A 192 -1.18 -9.52 1.22
C TYR A 192 -0.37 -8.77 0.13
N GLU A 193 -0.57 -7.45 0.02
CA GLU A 193 0.16 -6.61 -0.92
C GLU A 193 1.66 -6.57 -0.61
N ILE A 194 2.04 -6.47 0.67
CA ILE A 194 3.45 -6.57 1.09
C ILE A 194 4.08 -7.87 0.58
N ALA A 195 3.42 -9.01 0.81
CA ALA A 195 3.90 -10.31 0.34
C ALA A 195 3.97 -10.38 -1.19
N GLU A 196 2.97 -9.86 -1.88
CA GLU A 196 2.94 -9.82 -3.35
C GLU A 196 4.10 -8.98 -3.91
N ARG A 197 4.34 -7.77 -3.38
CA ARG A 197 5.47 -6.92 -3.79
C ARG A 197 6.82 -7.61 -3.54
N MET A 198 6.98 -8.26 -2.39
CA MET A 198 8.22 -8.96 -2.06
C MET A 198 8.45 -10.20 -2.92
N THR A 199 7.42 -11.00 -3.19
CA THR A 199 7.57 -12.24 -3.99
C THR A 199 7.78 -11.98 -5.48
N HIS A 200 7.36 -10.82 -5.99
CA HIS A 200 7.58 -10.42 -7.39
C HIS A 200 8.79 -9.48 -7.57
N ALA A 201 9.47 -9.13 -6.48
CA ALA A 201 10.66 -8.29 -6.55
C ALA A 201 11.81 -9.01 -7.26
N SER A 202 12.51 -8.32 -8.14
CA SER A 202 13.78 -8.79 -8.71
C SER A 202 14.96 -8.58 -7.76
N LEU A 203 14.84 -7.61 -6.86
CA LEU A 203 15.80 -7.28 -5.82
C LEU A 203 15.07 -6.78 -4.57
N ILE A 204 15.40 -7.38 -3.42
CA ILE A 204 14.96 -6.89 -2.11
C ILE A 204 16.17 -6.32 -1.37
N VAL A 205 16.06 -5.08 -0.93
CA VAL A 205 17.02 -4.42 -0.04
C VAL A 205 16.38 -4.28 1.34
N LYS A 206 16.98 -4.89 2.36
CA LYS A 206 16.47 -4.83 3.74
C LYS A 206 17.63 -4.54 4.67
N PRO A 207 17.68 -3.33 5.25
CA PRO A 207 18.73 -2.92 6.19
C PRO A 207 18.56 -3.57 7.57
#